data_f06e88a8140ed87b889cf23e0083d9a1
#
_entry.id   f06e88a8140ed87b889cf23e0083d9a1
#
_cell.length_a   1.000
_cell.length_b   1.000
_cell.length_c   1.000
_cell.angle_alpha   90.00
_cell.angle_beta   90.00
_cell.angle_gamma   90.00
#
_symmetry.space_group_name_H-M   'P 1'
#
loop_
_entity.id
_entity.type
_entity.pdbx_description
1 polymer ?
#
loop_
_entity_poly.entity_id
_entity_poly.type
_entity_poly.pdbx_seq_one_letter_code
_entity_poly.pdbx_strand_id
1 'polypeptide(L)'
;SWGDTLSFTFRDLETKEGTYELYLPPYSTVTSLKIGSDKGAIFRFLPITNEKPVVIYGSSIVQGASPSRPGLTWTNTLKRLTGYNIVNMGFSGSCLMESVLFDVLSEIDARCFVIDPIPNSYRLTDEEIVSRLRYGILRLRSKSKAPILVSESYPQIDIAFNPHAADRMRAANKVLF
;
A
#
# COMPACT_ATOMS: atom_id res chain seq x y z
N SER A 1 -19.43 16.33 9.91
CA SER A 1 -19.51 15.31 8.86
C SER A 1 -19.13 15.97 7.55
N TRP A 2 -18.17 15.42 6.86
CA TRP A 2 -17.91 15.80 5.48
C TRP A 2 -19.13 15.34 4.67
N GLY A 3 -19.64 16.18 3.77
CA GLY A 3 -20.75 15.79 2.89
C GLY A 3 -20.36 14.61 2.01
N ASP A 4 -21.35 13.90 1.47
CA ASP A 4 -21.15 12.72 0.63
C ASP A 4 -20.42 13.02 -0.70
N THR A 5 -20.27 14.29 -1.04
CA THR A 5 -19.61 14.74 -2.29
C THR A 5 -18.60 15.84 -2.00
N LEU A 6 -17.38 15.64 -2.46
CA LEU A 6 -16.32 16.64 -2.46
C LEU A 6 -16.13 17.18 -3.87
N SER A 7 -16.02 18.50 -3.98
CA SER A 7 -15.75 19.16 -5.26
C SER A 7 -14.56 20.09 -5.13
N PHE A 8 -13.65 20.00 -6.07
CA PHE A 8 -12.45 20.82 -6.15
C PHE A 8 -12.34 21.42 -7.55
N THR A 9 -11.90 22.68 -7.61
CA THR A 9 -11.57 23.35 -8.86
C THR A 9 -10.10 23.73 -8.85
N PHE A 10 -9.35 23.21 -9.80
CA PHE A 10 -7.97 23.63 -10.04
C PHE A 10 -8.00 24.74 -11.08
N ARG A 11 -7.50 25.90 -10.70
CA ARG A 11 -7.41 27.08 -11.57
C ARG A 11 -5.97 27.28 -12.01
N ASP A 12 -5.79 28.07 -13.06
CA ASP A 12 -4.49 28.49 -13.54
C ASP A 12 -3.56 27.32 -13.93
N LEU A 13 -4.16 26.18 -14.33
CA LEU A 13 -3.40 25.13 -14.96
C LEU A 13 -2.84 25.65 -16.28
N GLU A 14 -1.58 25.32 -16.56
CA GLU A 14 -0.96 25.72 -17.81
C GLU A 14 -1.81 25.27 -19.01
N THR A 15 -2.02 26.19 -19.94
CA THR A 15 -2.81 25.94 -21.17
C THR A 15 -2.11 25.02 -22.16
N LYS A 16 -0.89 24.59 -21.85
CA LYS A 16 -0.13 23.64 -22.65
C LYS A 16 -0.55 22.21 -22.36
N GLU A 17 -0.31 21.33 -23.31
CA GLU A 17 -0.48 19.90 -23.13
C GLU A 17 0.29 19.43 -21.89
N GLY A 18 -0.43 18.80 -20.95
CA GLY A 18 0.13 18.37 -19.67
C GLY A 18 -0.50 17.07 -19.19
N THR A 19 0.26 16.29 -18.44
CA THR A 19 -0.20 15.08 -17.77
C THR A 19 -0.46 15.37 -16.31
N TYR A 20 -1.63 15.02 -15.83
CA TYR A 20 -2.05 15.20 -14.43
C TYR A 20 -2.34 13.85 -13.80
N GLU A 21 -1.86 13.64 -12.57
CA GLU A 21 -2.13 12.45 -11.79
C GLU A 21 -3.02 12.81 -10.59
N LEU A 22 -4.17 12.18 -10.50
CA LEU A 22 -5.10 12.35 -9.39
C LEU A 22 -4.89 11.25 -8.35
N TYR A 23 -4.56 11.64 -7.14
CA TYR A 23 -4.44 10.74 -6.00
C TYR A 23 -5.74 10.73 -5.19
N LEU A 24 -6.35 9.56 -5.08
CA LEU A 24 -7.55 9.36 -4.29
C LEU A 24 -7.22 9.19 -2.79
N PRO A 25 -8.18 9.46 -1.88
CA PRO A 25 -7.97 9.31 -0.45
C PRO A 25 -7.62 7.87 -0.07
N PRO A 26 -6.57 7.63 0.74
CA PRO A 26 -6.14 6.28 1.10
C PRO A 26 -7.07 5.56 2.11
N TYR A 27 -7.94 6.31 2.81
CA TYR A 27 -8.81 5.80 3.86
C TYR A 27 -10.31 5.96 3.57
N SER A 28 -10.68 6.38 2.37
CA SER A 28 -12.08 6.58 2.01
C SER A 28 -12.39 5.85 0.71
N THR A 29 -13.54 5.20 0.66
CA THR A 29 -14.04 4.61 -0.57
C THR A 29 -14.61 5.69 -1.47
N VAL A 30 -14.09 5.78 -2.69
CA VAL A 30 -14.62 6.65 -3.74
C VAL A 30 -15.57 5.82 -4.60
N THR A 31 -16.85 6.08 -4.50
CA THR A 31 -17.90 5.34 -5.24
C THR A 31 -18.15 5.90 -6.63
N SER A 32 -17.88 7.20 -6.83
CA SER A 32 -17.95 7.82 -8.14
C SER A 32 -16.95 8.96 -8.26
N LEU A 33 -16.42 9.14 -9.46
CA LEU A 33 -15.53 10.24 -9.80
C LEU A 33 -16.03 10.91 -11.08
N LYS A 34 -16.18 12.24 -11.03
CA LYS A 34 -16.48 13.05 -12.19
C LYS A 34 -15.37 14.06 -12.40
N ILE A 35 -14.83 14.11 -13.60
CA ILE A 35 -13.80 15.06 -13.99
C ILE A 35 -14.36 15.96 -15.07
N GLY A 36 -14.22 17.25 -14.89
CA GLY A 36 -14.61 18.28 -15.86
C GLY A 36 -13.41 19.09 -16.32
N SER A 37 -13.51 19.62 -17.51
CA SER A 37 -12.54 20.56 -18.09
C SER A 37 -13.28 21.70 -18.76
N ASP A 38 -12.59 22.76 -19.12
CA ASP A 38 -13.18 23.89 -19.86
C ASP A 38 -13.75 23.43 -21.22
N LYS A 39 -14.77 24.15 -21.67
CA LYS A 39 -15.40 23.85 -22.95
C LYS A 39 -14.38 23.97 -24.09
N GLY A 40 -14.22 22.88 -24.83
CA GLY A 40 -13.27 22.80 -25.94
C GLY A 40 -11.88 22.25 -25.57
N ALA A 41 -11.60 22.03 -24.29
CA ALA A 41 -10.38 21.33 -23.89
C ALA A 41 -10.42 19.85 -24.32
N ILE A 42 -9.29 19.36 -24.80
CA ILE A 42 -9.13 17.94 -25.12
C ILE A 42 -8.68 17.22 -23.83
N PHE A 43 -9.49 16.27 -23.39
CA PHE A 43 -9.21 15.45 -22.22
C PHE A 43 -9.20 13.97 -22.61
N ARG A 44 -8.18 13.25 -22.19
CA ARG A 44 -8.09 11.79 -22.41
C ARG A 44 -7.36 11.11 -21.27
N PHE A 45 -7.79 9.91 -20.94
CA PHE A 45 -7.07 9.07 -19.99
C PHE A 45 -5.83 8.48 -20.67
N LEU A 46 -4.74 8.47 -19.92
CA LEU A 46 -3.55 7.73 -20.34
C LEU A 46 -3.82 6.22 -20.18
N PRO A 47 -3.26 5.39 -21.06
CA PRO A 47 -3.37 3.94 -20.92
C PRO A 47 -2.66 3.47 -19.63
N ILE A 48 -3.19 2.39 -19.05
CA ILE A 48 -2.53 1.72 -17.94
C ILE A 48 -1.21 1.14 -18.46
N THR A 49 -0.14 1.36 -17.70
CA THR A 49 1.16 0.77 -18.05
C THR A 49 1.10 -0.75 -17.95
N ASN A 50 1.78 -1.44 -18.89
CA ASN A 50 1.98 -2.89 -18.85
C ASN A 50 3.20 -3.28 -18.01
N GLU A 51 3.86 -2.33 -17.36
CA GLU A 51 4.99 -2.62 -16.49
C GLU A 51 4.55 -3.41 -15.26
N LYS A 52 5.33 -4.47 -14.97
CA LYS A 52 5.12 -5.26 -13.77
C LYS A 52 5.25 -4.39 -12.53
N PRO A 53 4.25 -4.37 -11.65
CA PRO A 53 4.27 -3.53 -10.46
C PRO A 53 5.23 -4.06 -9.39
N VAL A 54 5.70 -3.16 -8.54
CA VAL A 54 6.16 -3.51 -7.19
C VAL A 54 4.92 -3.57 -6.30
N VAL A 55 4.64 -4.74 -5.75
CA VAL A 55 3.47 -4.97 -4.89
C VAL A 55 3.91 -4.89 -3.45
N ILE A 56 3.29 -4.02 -2.67
CA ILE A 56 3.67 -3.80 -1.26
C ILE A 56 2.45 -4.14 -0.38
N TYR A 57 2.57 -5.22 0.37
CA TYR A 57 1.56 -5.68 1.32
C TYR A 57 1.96 -5.35 2.75
N GLY A 58 1.05 -4.78 3.53
CA GLY A 58 1.34 -4.41 4.90
C GLY A 58 0.18 -3.74 5.64
N SER A 59 0.50 -3.10 6.74
CA SER A 59 -0.42 -2.45 7.67
C SER A 59 -0.86 -1.05 7.21
N SER A 60 -1.35 -0.24 8.17
CA SER A 60 -1.61 1.19 8.00
C SER A 60 -0.39 1.98 7.55
N ILE A 61 0.81 1.54 7.90
CA ILE A 61 2.06 2.18 7.47
C ILE A 61 2.20 2.06 5.95
N VAL A 62 1.99 0.86 5.41
CA VAL A 62 2.01 0.64 3.96
C VAL A 62 0.86 1.38 3.28
N GLN A 63 -0.34 1.34 3.85
CA GLN A 63 -1.48 2.10 3.33
C GLN A 63 -1.18 3.60 3.23
N GLY A 64 -0.26 4.11 4.05
CA GLY A 64 0.17 5.48 4.09
C GLY A 64 -0.55 6.27 5.17
N ALA A 65 -0.43 5.81 6.43
CA ALA A 65 -1.06 6.48 7.56
C ALA A 65 -0.64 7.94 7.69
N SER A 66 -1.64 8.79 7.92
CA SER A 66 -1.52 10.21 8.27
C SER A 66 -0.71 11.09 7.30
N PRO A 67 -0.80 10.93 5.98
CA PRO A 67 -0.19 11.88 5.07
C PRO A 67 -0.98 13.19 5.09
N SER A 68 -0.34 14.31 4.89
CA SER A 68 -1.02 15.60 4.79
C SER A 68 -1.95 15.69 3.56
N ARG A 69 -1.70 14.85 2.55
CA ARG A 69 -2.53 14.68 1.35
C ARG A 69 -2.21 13.34 0.67
N PRO A 70 -3.15 12.76 -0.08
CA PRO A 70 -2.99 11.42 -0.67
C PRO A 70 -1.73 11.23 -1.51
N GLY A 71 -1.34 12.20 -2.32
CA GLY A 71 -0.14 12.14 -3.13
C GLY A 71 1.18 12.12 -2.34
N LEU A 72 1.15 12.41 -1.04
CA LEU A 72 2.34 12.41 -0.17
C LEU A 72 2.45 11.15 0.71
N THR A 73 1.63 10.12 0.47
CA THR A 73 1.95 8.81 1.04
C THR A 73 3.34 8.37 0.57
N TRP A 74 4.06 7.64 1.41
CA TRP A 74 5.42 7.22 1.06
C TRP A 74 5.46 6.34 -0.20
N THR A 75 4.45 5.51 -0.42
CA THR A 75 4.34 4.67 -1.63
C THR A 75 4.14 5.51 -2.90
N ASN A 76 3.31 6.57 -2.84
CA ASN A 76 3.14 7.48 -3.95
C ASN A 76 4.39 8.34 -4.20
N THR A 77 5.10 8.69 -3.13
CA THR A 77 6.40 9.37 -3.24
C THR A 77 7.45 8.45 -3.87
N LEU A 78 7.51 7.18 -3.44
CA LEU A 78 8.38 6.17 -4.03
C LEU A 78 8.10 6.00 -5.52
N LYS A 79 6.82 5.91 -5.92
CA LYS A 79 6.41 5.84 -7.33
C LYS A 79 6.99 6.99 -8.14
N ARG A 80 6.83 8.23 -7.66
CA ARG A 80 7.37 9.42 -8.37
C ARG A 80 8.88 9.45 -8.45
N LEU A 81 9.58 9.01 -7.39
CA LEU A 81 11.03 9.01 -7.35
C LEU A 81 11.66 7.91 -8.23
N THR A 82 11.00 6.77 -8.34
CA THR A 82 11.55 5.61 -9.04
C THR A 82 10.98 5.42 -10.43
N GLY A 83 9.81 5.99 -10.72
CA GLY A 83 9.06 5.73 -11.94
C GLY A 83 8.38 4.33 -11.95
N TYR A 84 8.57 3.50 -10.93
CA TYR A 84 7.96 2.18 -10.90
C TYR A 84 6.46 2.26 -10.65
N ASN A 85 5.73 1.36 -11.28
CA ASN A 85 4.33 1.11 -10.93
C ASN A 85 4.28 0.47 -9.53
N ILE A 86 3.60 1.12 -8.58
CA ILE A 86 3.46 0.65 -7.19
C ILE A 86 2.00 0.24 -6.97
N VAL A 87 1.79 -1.02 -6.58
CA VAL A 87 0.51 -1.51 -6.08
C VAL A 87 0.57 -1.55 -4.55
N ASN A 88 -0.15 -0.63 -3.93
CA ASN A 88 -0.23 -0.52 -2.47
C ASN A 88 -1.36 -1.42 -1.95
N MET A 89 -1.00 -2.46 -1.22
CA MET A 89 -1.88 -3.41 -0.54
C MET A 89 -1.73 -3.26 0.97
N GLY A 90 -1.79 -2.02 1.45
CA GLY A 90 -1.79 -1.70 2.87
C GLY A 90 -3.20 -1.75 3.46
N PHE A 91 -3.32 -2.37 4.65
CA PHE A 91 -4.59 -2.54 5.35
C PHE A 91 -4.47 -2.09 6.80
N SER A 92 -5.03 -0.91 7.10
CA SER A 92 -4.97 -0.32 8.44
C SER A 92 -5.66 -1.20 9.48
N GLY A 93 -4.97 -1.47 10.59
CA GLY A 93 -5.47 -2.31 11.67
C GLY A 93 -5.56 -3.80 11.33
N SER A 94 -5.16 -4.18 10.13
CA SER A 94 -5.15 -5.55 9.60
C SER A 94 -3.72 -5.93 9.16
N CYS A 95 -3.55 -6.70 8.10
CA CYS A 95 -2.26 -7.29 7.72
C CYS A 95 -1.79 -8.34 8.73
N LEU A 96 -2.64 -9.34 8.93
CA LEU A 96 -2.34 -10.49 9.79
C LEU A 96 -1.88 -11.69 8.96
N MET A 97 -1.34 -11.44 7.77
CA MET A 97 -0.87 -12.46 6.83
C MET A 97 -1.96 -13.50 6.49
N GLU A 98 -3.17 -13.01 6.24
CA GLU A 98 -4.32 -13.83 5.89
C GLU A 98 -4.07 -14.58 4.57
N SER A 99 -4.38 -15.87 4.54
CA SER A 99 -4.14 -16.71 3.35
C SER A 99 -4.84 -16.20 2.10
N VAL A 100 -6.07 -15.71 2.24
CA VAL A 100 -6.85 -15.16 1.12
C VAL A 100 -6.15 -13.97 0.44
N LEU A 101 -5.41 -13.14 1.20
CA LEU A 101 -4.66 -12.03 0.61
C LEU A 101 -3.46 -12.53 -0.18
N PHE A 102 -2.75 -13.54 0.30
CA PHE A 102 -1.68 -14.15 -0.48
C PHE A 102 -2.19 -14.85 -1.74
N ASP A 103 -3.40 -15.41 -1.70
CA ASP A 103 -4.04 -15.95 -2.90
C ASP A 103 -4.26 -14.86 -3.94
N VAL A 104 -4.83 -13.72 -3.56
CA VAL A 104 -5.01 -12.56 -4.44
C VAL A 104 -3.68 -12.00 -4.93
N LEU A 105 -2.70 -11.81 -4.05
CA LEU A 105 -1.37 -11.32 -4.40
C LEU A 105 -0.68 -12.24 -5.43
N SER A 106 -0.88 -13.55 -5.32
CA SER A 106 -0.29 -14.53 -6.22
C SER A 106 -0.78 -14.43 -7.67
N GLU A 107 -1.91 -13.76 -7.91
CA GLU A 107 -2.46 -13.54 -9.26
C GLU A 107 -1.80 -12.33 -9.97
N ILE A 108 -1.00 -11.54 -9.25
CA ILE A 108 -0.36 -10.35 -9.81
C ILE A 108 1.00 -10.74 -10.41
N ASP A 109 1.21 -10.46 -11.69
CA ASP A 109 2.52 -10.59 -12.32
C ASP A 109 3.43 -9.44 -11.89
N ALA A 110 3.98 -9.57 -10.69
CA ALA A 110 4.76 -8.53 -10.03
C ALA A 110 6.23 -8.52 -10.47
N ARG A 111 6.83 -7.33 -10.44
CA ARG A 111 8.29 -7.13 -10.50
C ARG A 111 8.96 -7.59 -9.20
N CYS A 112 8.33 -7.30 -8.07
CA CYS A 112 8.80 -7.62 -6.73
C CYS A 112 7.61 -7.61 -5.77
N PHE A 113 7.63 -8.47 -4.75
CA PHE A 113 6.73 -8.41 -3.61
C PHE A 113 7.49 -7.89 -2.40
N VAL A 114 6.91 -6.93 -1.69
CA VAL A 114 7.40 -6.43 -0.40
C VAL A 114 6.34 -6.75 0.64
N ILE A 115 6.70 -7.50 1.66
CA ILE A 115 5.80 -7.92 2.73
C ILE A 115 6.27 -7.24 4.02
N ASP A 116 5.43 -6.36 4.58
CA ASP A 116 5.66 -5.67 5.84
C ASP A 116 4.65 -6.14 6.90
N PRO A 117 4.86 -7.34 7.49
CA PRO A 117 3.82 -8.02 8.26
C PRO A 117 3.81 -7.61 9.74
N ILE A 118 4.94 -7.11 10.26
CA ILE A 118 5.20 -7.03 11.71
C ILE A 118 4.30 -6.04 12.45
N PRO A 119 3.96 -4.84 11.92
CA PRO A 119 3.28 -3.81 12.71
C PRO A 119 1.99 -4.25 13.39
N ASN A 120 1.26 -5.22 12.84
CA ASN A 120 0.05 -5.77 13.44
C ASN A 120 0.21 -7.20 13.96
N SER A 121 1.32 -7.88 13.63
CA SER A 121 1.54 -9.29 13.96
C SER A 121 1.75 -9.56 15.46
N TYR A 122 1.97 -8.52 16.27
CA TYR A 122 2.04 -8.66 17.74
C TYR A 122 0.77 -9.27 18.35
N ARG A 123 -0.33 -9.34 17.58
CA ARG A 123 -1.61 -9.99 17.97
C ARG A 123 -1.63 -11.49 17.75
N LEU A 124 -0.64 -12.02 17.03
CA LEU A 124 -0.54 -13.44 16.67
C LEU A 124 0.43 -14.15 17.59
N THR A 125 0.27 -15.48 17.68
CA THR A 125 1.32 -16.32 18.30
C THR A 125 2.52 -16.46 17.35
N ASP A 126 3.64 -16.92 17.88
CA ASP A 126 4.84 -17.15 17.08
C ASP A 126 4.60 -18.21 16.00
N GLU A 127 3.86 -19.29 16.35
CA GLU A 127 3.47 -20.34 15.42
C GLU A 127 2.57 -19.82 14.29
N GLU A 128 1.63 -18.93 14.62
CA GLU A 128 0.77 -18.30 13.62
C GLU A 128 1.58 -17.42 12.67
N ILE A 129 2.51 -16.61 13.18
CA ILE A 129 3.40 -15.76 12.37
C ILE A 129 4.17 -16.61 11.36
N VAL A 130 4.85 -17.65 11.86
CA VAL A 130 5.65 -18.56 11.01
C VAL A 130 4.79 -19.28 9.98
N SER A 131 3.67 -19.86 10.40
CA SER A 131 2.81 -20.65 9.51
C SER A 131 2.17 -19.80 8.42
N ARG A 132 1.68 -18.61 8.77
CA ARG A 132 1.03 -17.70 7.81
C ARG A 132 2.03 -17.09 6.83
N LEU A 133 3.19 -16.64 7.30
CA LEU A 133 4.22 -16.13 6.39
C LEU A 133 4.76 -17.22 5.48
N ARG A 134 5.00 -18.43 6.02
CA ARG A 134 5.41 -19.59 5.21
C ARG A 134 4.39 -19.92 4.12
N TYR A 135 3.11 -19.96 4.48
CA TYR A 135 2.04 -20.15 3.48
C TYR A 135 2.14 -19.08 2.40
N GLY A 136 2.22 -17.82 2.80
CA GLY A 136 2.28 -16.69 1.86
C GLY A 136 3.45 -16.78 0.89
N ILE A 137 4.66 -17.02 1.40
CA ILE A 137 5.86 -17.17 0.57
C ILE A 137 5.70 -18.35 -0.41
N LEU A 138 5.27 -19.50 0.07
CA LEU A 138 5.07 -20.68 -0.78
C LEU A 138 4.00 -20.42 -1.84
N ARG A 139 2.92 -19.73 -1.48
CA ARG A 139 1.85 -19.39 -2.41
C ARG A 139 2.34 -18.44 -3.50
N LEU A 140 3.06 -17.39 -3.16
CA LEU A 140 3.67 -16.49 -4.14
C LEU A 140 4.67 -17.23 -5.04
N ARG A 141 5.51 -18.09 -4.47
CA ARG A 141 6.50 -18.88 -5.21
C ARG A 141 5.87 -19.90 -6.16
N SER A 142 4.68 -20.40 -5.84
CA SER A 142 3.96 -21.31 -6.73
C SER A 142 3.56 -20.68 -8.07
N LYS A 143 3.47 -19.35 -8.13
CA LYS A 143 3.03 -18.58 -9.29
C LYS A 143 4.11 -17.64 -9.85
N SER A 144 5.09 -17.23 -9.05
CA SER A 144 6.04 -16.17 -9.42
C SER A 144 7.48 -16.47 -8.98
N LYS A 145 8.43 -16.09 -9.86
CA LYS A 145 9.86 -16.07 -9.56
C LYS A 145 10.34 -14.67 -9.10
N ALA A 146 9.46 -13.69 -9.02
CA ALA A 146 9.80 -12.34 -8.60
C ALA A 146 10.45 -12.33 -7.21
N PRO A 147 11.39 -11.43 -6.93
CA PRO A 147 11.92 -11.24 -5.59
C PRO A 147 10.81 -11.03 -4.56
N ILE A 148 10.99 -11.61 -3.36
CA ILE A 148 10.13 -11.37 -2.21
C ILE A 148 11.02 -10.78 -1.13
N LEU A 149 10.72 -9.58 -0.70
CA LEU A 149 11.34 -8.89 0.43
C LEU A 149 10.39 -8.98 1.61
N VAL A 150 10.88 -9.41 2.75
CA VAL A 150 10.16 -9.34 4.02
C VAL A 150 10.86 -8.30 4.88
N SER A 151 10.12 -7.32 5.40
CA SER A 151 10.71 -6.26 6.19
C SER A 151 10.59 -6.52 7.69
N GLU A 152 11.64 -6.16 8.43
CA GLU A 152 11.53 -5.93 9.86
C GLU A 152 10.73 -4.66 10.14
N SER A 153 10.14 -4.57 11.31
CA SER A 153 9.47 -3.35 11.76
C SER A 153 10.23 -2.64 12.86
N TYR A 154 10.26 -1.32 12.77
CA TYR A 154 10.70 -0.48 13.87
C TYR A 154 9.62 -0.36 14.96
N PRO A 155 10.00 -0.28 16.24
CA PRO A 155 9.08 0.14 17.30
C PRO A 155 8.54 1.54 16.98
N GLN A 156 7.23 1.66 16.87
CA GLN A 156 6.57 2.95 16.65
C GLN A 156 6.49 3.75 17.97
N ILE A 157 6.30 5.08 17.88
CA ILE A 157 6.26 5.96 19.07
C ILE A 157 5.16 5.55 20.05
N ASP A 158 3.99 5.17 19.57
CA ASP A 158 2.87 4.66 20.38
C ASP A 158 3.21 3.35 21.09
N ILE A 159 4.11 2.55 20.54
CA ILE A 159 4.67 1.35 21.19
C ILE A 159 5.62 1.72 22.33
N ALA A 160 6.28 2.87 22.27
CA ALA A 160 7.10 3.35 23.39
C ALA A 160 6.26 3.56 24.67
N PHE A 161 4.96 3.81 24.55
CA PHE A 161 4.02 3.91 25.65
C PHE A 161 3.34 2.57 26.00
N ASN A 162 3.61 1.50 25.25
CA ASN A 162 3.13 0.16 25.50
C ASN A 162 4.27 -0.87 25.43
N PRO A 163 5.01 -1.08 26.53
CA PRO A 163 6.15 -1.99 26.57
C PRO A 163 5.82 -3.42 26.12
N HIS A 164 4.63 -3.92 26.45
CA HIS A 164 4.20 -5.27 26.05
C HIS A 164 4.08 -5.39 24.53
N ALA A 165 3.51 -4.40 23.83
CA ALA A 165 3.44 -4.40 22.37
C ALA A 165 4.85 -4.30 21.76
N ALA A 166 5.73 -3.49 22.35
CA ALA A 166 7.12 -3.39 21.92
C ALA A 166 7.89 -4.72 22.05
N ASP A 167 7.68 -5.44 23.14
CA ASP A 167 8.31 -6.75 23.35
C ASP A 167 7.77 -7.79 22.37
N ARG A 168 6.48 -7.80 22.12
CA ARG A 168 5.87 -8.68 21.13
C ARG A 168 6.34 -8.39 19.70
N MET A 169 6.55 -7.14 19.32
CA MET A 169 7.12 -6.80 18.01
C MET A 169 8.58 -7.24 17.89
N ARG A 170 9.38 -7.05 18.96
CA ARG A 170 10.75 -7.56 18.98
C ARG A 170 10.80 -9.09 18.87
N ALA A 171 9.88 -9.78 19.56
CA ALA A 171 9.75 -11.22 19.46
C ALA A 171 9.35 -11.64 18.04
N ALA A 172 8.36 -10.99 17.43
CA ALA A 172 7.92 -11.27 16.07
C ALA A 172 9.04 -11.06 15.04
N ASN A 173 9.84 -9.99 15.15
CA ASN A 173 11.02 -9.83 14.31
C ASN A 173 11.99 -11.00 14.44
N LYS A 174 12.33 -11.44 15.67
CA LYS A 174 13.23 -12.57 15.90
C LYS A 174 12.71 -13.92 15.39
N VAL A 175 11.40 -14.07 15.29
CA VAL A 175 10.76 -15.28 14.75
C VAL A 175 10.86 -15.33 13.23
N LEU A 176 10.96 -14.17 12.57
CA LEU A 176 11.02 -14.05 11.11
C LEU A 176 12.42 -14.02 10.54
N PHE A 177 13.42 -13.65 11.35
CA PHE A 177 14.83 -13.48 11.00
C PHE A 177 15.74 -14.17 12.01
#